data_80e6ddfedd5c102f867f2eb2b14075d1
#
_entry.id   80e6ddfedd5c102f867f2eb2b14075d1
#
_cell.length_a   1.000
_cell.length_b   1.000
_cell.length_c   1.000
_cell.angle_alpha   90.00
_cell.angle_beta   90.00
_cell.angle_gamma   90.00
#
_symmetry.space_group_name_H-M   'P 1'
#
loop_
_entity.id
_entity.type
_entity.pdbx_description
1 polymer ?
#
loop_
_entity_poly.entity_id
_entity_poly.type
_entity_poly.pdbx_seq_one_letter_code
_entity_poly.pdbx_strand_id
1 'polypeptide(L)'
;YEMTSSLVGSEMCIRDRDEPTNHLDITTIEWLETYLKNYPKAVVVVSHDRMFLDNVVDVVYEIEYGTATRYPGNYSNFMERKKENYNKMMKDYNAQQKEIARLQRIVDRFKNKPTKVSMAHSKEKAIEHMVKLEAPDRFDTRTFHANFQPDKETGNDVLLVTNLAIGYDHPLS
;
A
#
# COMPACT_ATOMS: atom_id res chain seq x y z
N TYR A 1 -7.91 -10.61 19.58
CA TYR A 1 -7.58 -12.00 19.23
C TYR A 1 -6.13 -12.22 19.63
N GLU A 2 -5.96 -12.94 20.73
CA GLU A 2 -4.67 -13.39 21.23
C GLU A 2 -4.11 -14.41 20.23
N MET A 3 -3.03 -14.08 19.56
CA MET A 3 -2.14 -15.08 18.99
C MET A 3 -1.17 -15.52 20.09
N THR A 4 -1.66 -16.43 20.91
CA THR A 4 -0.88 -17.06 21.96
C THR A 4 0.22 -17.93 21.36
N SER A 5 1.42 -17.60 21.75
CA SER A 5 2.62 -18.41 21.93
C SER A 5 2.40 -19.92 21.80
N SER A 6 2.75 -20.50 20.67
CA SER A 6 3.11 -21.90 20.57
C SER A 6 4.13 -22.14 19.46
N LEU A 7 5.27 -21.46 19.56
CA LEU A 7 6.52 -21.85 18.89
C LEU A 7 7.69 -21.66 19.86
N VAL A 8 7.58 -22.33 21.00
CA VAL A 8 8.71 -22.53 21.91
C VAL A 8 9.41 -23.79 21.43
N GLY A 9 10.50 -23.61 20.71
CA GLY A 9 11.31 -24.77 20.29
C GLY A 9 12.34 -24.50 19.21
N SER A 10 12.87 -23.31 19.14
CA SER A 10 14.20 -22.97 18.59
C SER A 10 14.44 -21.49 18.81
N GLU A 11 15.68 -21.11 19.03
CA GLU A 11 16.14 -19.80 19.50
C GLU A 11 15.85 -18.61 18.56
N MET A 12 14.70 -18.56 17.91
CA MET A 12 14.21 -17.42 17.17
C MET A 12 13.32 -16.58 18.09
N CYS A 13 13.94 -15.66 18.81
CA CYS A 13 13.15 -14.61 19.47
C CYS A 13 12.57 -13.71 18.41
N ILE A 14 11.32 -13.96 18.05
CA ILE A 14 10.48 -13.02 17.33
C ILE A 14 10.02 -12.00 18.36
N ARG A 15 10.25 -10.73 18.08
CA ARG A 15 9.75 -9.66 18.93
C ARG A 15 8.61 -8.99 18.18
N ASP A 16 7.38 -9.17 18.66
CA ASP A 16 6.19 -8.52 18.13
C ASP A 16 6.07 -7.11 18.70
N ARG A 17 5.91 -6.13 17.86
CA ARG A 17 5.66 -4.74 18.21
C ARG A 17 4.45 -4.23 17.44
N ASP A 18 3.37 -3.93 18.16
CA ASP A 18 2.17 -3.31 17.63
C ASP A 18 2.22 -1.81 17.94
N GLU A 19 2.16 -0.99 16.89
CA GLU A 19 2.20 0.47 16.94
C GLU A 19 3.33 1.03 17.84
N PRO A 20 4.60 0.67 17.62
CA PRO A 20 5.69 1.04 18.52
C PRO A 20 6.01 2.53 18.53
N THR A 21 5.53 3.30 17.56
CA THR A 21 5.77 4.74 17.42
C THR A 21 4.73 5.59 18.16
N ASN A 22 3.62 4.99 18.61
CA ASN A 22 2.57 5.71 19.30
C ASN A 22 3.08 6.31 20.62
N HIS A 23 2.81 7.60 20.81
CA HIS A 23 3.17 8.38 22.01
C HIS A 23 4.69 8.57 22.24
N LEU A 24 5.54 8.27 21.26
CA LEU A 24 6.97 8.53 21.36
C LEU A 24 7.31 9.90 20.72
N ASP A 25 8.27 10.57 21.32
CA ASP A 25 8.93 11.71 20.72
C ASP A 25 9.89 11.31 19.59
N ILE A 26 10.23 12.26 18.74
CA ILE A 26 11.05 12.01 17.53
C ILE A 26 12.41 11.38 17.90
N THR A 27 13.05 11.84 18.96
CA THR A 27 14.35 11.33 19.39
C THR A 27 14.28 9.87 19.84
N THR A 28 13.20 9.49 20.49
CA THR A 28 12.94 8.10 20.90
C THR A 28 12.63 7.21 19.69
N ILE A 29 11.93 7.73 18.68
CA ILE A 29 11.68 7.00 17.42
C ILE A 29 13.00 6.72 16.69
N GLU A 30 13.88 7.71 16.52
CA GLU A 30 15.19 7.56 15.89
C GLU A 30 16.07 6.54 16.63
N TRP A 31 16.05 6.57 17.96
CA TRP A 31 16.74 5.57 18.77
C TRP A 31 16.15 4.17 18.52
N LEU A 32 14.83 4.04 18.50
CA LEU A 32 14.13 2.77 18.27
C LEU A 32 14.44 2.21 16.88
N GLU A 33 14.44 3.04 15.85
CA GLU A 33 14.83 2.65 14.48
C GLU A 33 16.25 2.09 14.46
N THR A 34 17.18 2.79 15.07
CA THR A 34 18.59 2.35 15.17
C THR A 34 18.71 1.03 15.93
N TYR A 35 17.98 0.89 17.02
CA TYR A 35 17.97 -0.34 17.82
C TYR A 35 17.43 -1.53 17.03
N LEU A 36 16.29 -1.36 16.32
CA LEU A 36 15.66 -2.43 15.56
C LEU A 36 16.47 -2.85 14.33
N LYS A 37 17.10 -1.90 13.63
CA LYS A 37 18.02 -2.20 12.52
C LYS A 37 19.20 -3.07 12.93
N ASN A 38 19.72 -2.87 14.12
CA ASN A 38 20.87 -3.60 14.63
C ASN A 38 20.47 -4.83 15.47
N TYR A 39 19.16 -5.12 15.57
CA TYR A 39 18.70 -6.25 16.37
C TYR A 39 19.03 -7.58 15.65
N PRO A 40 19.76 -8.51 16.32
CA PRO A 40 20.32 -9.69 15.64
C PRO A 40 19.30 -10.78 15.31
N LYS A 41 18.05 -10.62 15.73
CA LYS A 41 16.99 -11.61 15.55
C LYS A 41 15.82 -11.01 14.74
N ALA A 42 14.90 -11.88 14.30
CA ALA A 42 13.73 -11.43 13.57
C ALA A 42 12.81 -10.55 14.44
N VAL A 43 12.31 -9.47 13.84
CA VAL A 43 11.35 -8.55 14.44
C VAL A 43 10.13 -8.46 13.52
N VAL A 44 8.95 -8.57 14.08
CA VAL A 44 7.69 -8.30 13.40
C VAL A 44 7.12 -7.01 13.96
N VAL A 45 6.81 -6.07 13.08
CA VAL A 45 6.27 -4.76 13.43
C VAL A 45 4.97 -4.53 12.70
N VAL A 46 3.97 -4.05 13.44
CA VAL A 46 2.72 -3.52 12.90
C VAL A 46 2.72 -2.02 13.19
N SER A 47 2.63 -1.18 12.16
CA SER A 47 2.61 0.28 12.33
C SER A 47 1.89 0.97 11.16
N HIS A 48 1.31 2.13 11.45
CA HIS A 48 0.77 3.05 10.46
C HIS A 48 1.77 4.14 10.04
N ASP A 49 2.90 4.23 10.73
CA ASP A 49 3.96 5.18 10.41
C ASP A 49 4.80 4.68 9.24
N ARG A 50 4.57 5.29 8.08
CA ARG A 50 5.22 4.92 6.81
C ARG A 50 6.72 5.19 6.84
N MET A 51 7.15 6.30 7.47
CA MET A 51 8.57 6.66 7.54
C MET A 51 9.33 5.68 8.42
N PHE A 52 8.76 5.33 9.56
CA PHE A 52 9.31 4.32 10.44
C PHE A 52 9.44 2.95 9.73
N LEU A 53 8.38 2.50 9.03
CA LEU A 53 8.41 1.25 8.28
C LEU A 53 9.46 1.29 7.17
N ASP A 54 9.58 2.40 6.43
CA ASP A 54 10.59 2.54 5.38
C ASP A 54 12.02 2.43 5.90
N ASN A 55 12.22 2.93 7.11
CA ASN A 55 13.53 2.90 7.74
C ASN A 55 13.89 1.54 8.34
N VAL A 56 12.93 0.78 8.87
CA VAL A 56 13.20 -0.38 9.73
C VAL A 56 12.99 -1.72 9.01
N VAL A 57 12.06 -1.80 8.04
CA VAL A 57 11.65 -3.10 7.50
C VAL A 57 12.34 -3.43 6.18
N ASP A 58 12.75 -4.71 6.05
CA ASP A 58 13.31 -5.29 4.82
C ASP A 58 12.31 -6.14 4.05
N VAL A 59 11.19 -6.49 4.68
CA VAL A 59 10.13 -7.32 4.09
C VAL A 59 8.79 -6.86 4.62
N VAL A 60 7.83 -6.70 3.72
CA VAL A 60 6.44 -6.39 4.07
C VAL A 60 5.56 -7.60 3.80
N TYR A 61 4.70 -7.94 4.74
CA TYR A 61 3.63 -8.91 4.57
C TYR A 61 2.29 -8.18 4.54
N GLU A 62 1.62 -8.26 3.40
CA GLU A 62 0.26 -7.75 3.24
C GLU A 62 -0.73 -8.88 3.52
N ILE A 63 -1.66 -8.63 4.44
CA ILE A 63 -2.71 -9.58 4.78
C ILE A 63 -4.03 -9.02 4.28
N GLU A 64 -4.54 -9.58 3.18
CA GLU A 64 -5.84 -9.22 2.61
C GLU A 64 -6.65 -10.49 2.34
N TYR A 65 -7.94 -10.47 2.67
CA TYR A 65 -8.88 -11.59 2.43
C TYR A 65 -8.39 -12.97 2.89
N GLY A 66 -7.70 -13.00 4.04
CA GLY A 66 -7.16 -14.25 4.60
C GLY A 66 -5.92 -14.80 3.90
N THR A 67 -5.36 -14.05 2.96
CA THR A 67 -4.12 -14.41 2.25
C THR A 67 -3.00 -13.47 2.65
N ALA A 68 -1.83 -14.04 2.96
CA ALA A 68 -0.62 -13.28 3.27
C ALA A 68 0.31 -13.25 2.04
N THR A 69 0.55 -12.07 1.51
CA THR A 69 1.46 -11.88 0.38
C THR A 69 2.75 -11.21 0.84
N ARG A 70 3.89 -11.82 0.50
CA ARG A 70 5.22 -11.33 0.87
C ARG A 70 5.79 -10.41 -0.21
N TYR A 71 6.21 -9.21 0.20
CA TYR A 71 6.91 -8.23 -0.63
C TYR A 71 8.31 -7.98 -0.06
N PRO A 72 9.37 -8.34 -0.78
CA PRO A 72 10.73 -7.98 -0.37
C PRO A 72 10.99 -6.50 -0.60
N GLY A 73 11.68 -5.88 0.34
CA GLY A 73 11.98 -4.46 0.36
C GLY A 73 11.23 -3.70 1.45
N ASN A 74 11.48 -2.41 1.53
CA ASN A 74 10.84 -1.50 2.48
C ASN A 74 9.38 -1.18 2.08
N TYR A 75 8.72 -0.33 2.88
CA TYR A 75 7.32 0.04 2.65
C TYR A 75 7.10 0.77 1.32
N SER A 76 8.00 1.67 0.93
CA SER A 76 7.93 2.39 -0.36
C SER A 76 7.99 1.42 -1.54
N ASN A 77 8.92 0.46 -1.52
CA ASN A 77 9.03 -0.58 -2.55
C ASN A 77 7.77 -1.46 -2.62
N PHE A 78 7.18 -1.79 -1.46
CA PHE A 78 5.90 -2.49 -1.40
C PHE A 78 4.80 -1.70 -2.11
N MET A 79 4.64 -0.41 -1.80
CA MET A 79 3.61 0.44 -2.40
C MET A 79 3.77 0.59 -3.91
N GLU A 80 5.01 0.72 -4.40
CA GLU A 80 5.31 0.77 -5.82
C GLU A 80 4.90 -0.53 -6.53
N ARG A 81 5.33 -1.68 -6.00
CA ARG A 81 4.97 -3.00 -6.55
C ARG A 81 3.47 -3.28 -6.50
N LYS A 82 2.80 -2.91 -5.42
CA LYS A 82 1.34 -3.03 -5.31
C LYS A 82 0.65 -2.21 -6.40
N LYS A 83 1.11 -0.98 -6.63
CA LYS A 83 0.60 -0.11 -7.70
C LYS A 83 0.85 -0.68 -9.10
N GLU A 84 2.03 -1.22 -9.35
CA GLU A 84 2.36 -1.88 -10.62
C GLU A 84 1.47 -3.08 -10.87
N ASN A 85 1.31 -3.95 -9.88
CA ASN A 85 0.43 -5.13 -9.94
C ASN A 85 -1.02 -4.72 -10.23
N TYR A 86 -1.53 -3.71 -9.52
CA TYR A 86 -2.87 -3.17 -9.77
C TYR A 86 -3.03 -2.67 -11.20
N ASN A 87 -2.08 -1.87 -11.69
CA ASN A 87 -2.12 -1.35 -13.05
C ASN A 87 -2.08 -2.46 -14.09
N LYS A 88 -1.29 -3.52 -13.86
CA LYS A 88 -1.25 -4.71 -14.72
C LYS A 88 -2.60 -5.42 -14.73
N MET A 89 -3.15 -5.74 -13.56
CA MET A 89 -4.46 -6.40 -13.44
C MET A 89 -5.56 -5.58 -14.12
N MET A 90 -5.57 -4.28 -13.92
CA MET A 90 -6.54 -3.37 -14.56
C MET A 90 -6.40 -3.35 -16.09
N LYS A 91 -5.16 -3.37 -16.59
CA LYS A 91 -4.88 -3.44 -18.03
C LYS A 91 -5.40 -4.76 -18.63
N ASP A 92 -5.13 -5.88 -17.96
CA ASP A 92 -5.55 -7.20 -18.41
C ASP A 92 -7.07 -7.34 -18.36
N TYR A 93 -7.71 -6.86 -17.30
CA TYR A 93 -9.18 -6.79 -17.18
C TYR A 93 -9.79 -5.96 -18.32
N ASN A 94 -9.28 -4.73 -18.54
CA ASN A 94 -9.79 -3.86 -19.61
C ASN A 94 -9.59 -4.46 -21.02
N ALA A 95 -8.49 -5.15 -21.25
CA ALA A 95 -8.22 -5.85 -22.51
C ALA A 95 -9.23 -6.99 -22.71
N GLN A 96 -9.49 -7.78 -21.68
CA GLN A 96 -10.51 -8.84 -21.75
C GLN A 96 -11.92 -8.28 -21.97
N GLN A 97 -12.31 -7.20 -21.28
CA GLN A 97 -13.62 -6.58 -21.47
C GLN A 97 -13.81 -6.06 -22.90
N LYS A 98 -12.76 -5.48 -23.49
CA LYS A 98 -12.78 -5.04 -24.89
C LYS A 98 -12.96 -6.22 -25.84
N GLU A 99 -12.29 -7.34 -25.59
CA GLU A 99 -12.41 -8.55 -26.42
C GLU A 99 -13.79 -9.18 -26.29
N ILE A 100 -14.34 -9.30 -25.07
CA ILE A 100 -15.71 -9.78 -24.85
C ILE A 100 -16.71 -8.88 -25.60
N ALA A 101 -16.58 -7.56 -25.48
CA ALA A 101 -17.46 -6.63 -26.19
C ALA A 101 -17.32 -6.73 -27.72
N ARG A 102 -16.13 -7.03 -28.23
CA ARG A 102 -15.89 -7.28 -29.66
C ARG A 102 -16.59 -8.55 -30.13
N LEU A 103 -16.43 -9.65 -29.39
CA LEU A 103 -17.06 -10.92 -29.71
C LEU A 103 -18.58 -10.82 -29.62
N GLN A 104 -19.10 -10.16 -28.58
CA GLN A 104 -20.54 -9.95 -28.42
C GLN A 104 -21.16 -9.18 -29.59
N ARG A 105 -20.49 -8.13 -30.08
CA ARG A 105 -20.94 -7.40 -31.29
C ARG A 105 -21.02 -8.29 -32.53
N ILE A 106 -20.13 -9.27 -32.67
CA ILE A 106 -20.17 -10.24 -33.78
C ILE A 106 -21.36 -11.18 -33.60
N VAL A 107 -21.60 -11.70 -32.41
CA VAL A 107 -22.75 -12.52 -32.07
C VAL A 107 -24.05 -11.78 -32.43
N ASP A 108 -24.24 -10.55 -31.94
CA ASP A 108 -25.44 -9.75 -32.15
C ASP A 108 -25.69 -9.44 -33.62
N ARG A 109 -24.63 -9.23 -34.41
CA ARG A 109 -24.75 -8.95 -35.85
C ARG A 109 -25.17 -10.19 -36.64
N PHE A 110 -24.78 -11.38 -36.23
CA PHE A 110 -24.91 -12.59 -37.04
C PHE A 110 -25.88 -13.63 -36.48
N LYS A 111 -26.37 -13.52 -35.25
CA LYS A 111 -27.30 -14.47 -34.62
C LYS A 111 -28.60 -14.70 -35.44
N ASN A 112 -29.06 -13.68 -36.16
CA ASN A 112 -30.30 -13.74 -36.95
C ASN A 112 -30.04 -14.03 -38.44
N LYS A 113 -28.82 -14.34 -38.87
CA LYS A 113 -28.49 -14.64 -40.27
C LYS A 113 -28.29 -16.11 -40.49
N PRO A 114 -29.16 -16.85 -41.22
CA PRO A 114 -29.10 -18.31 -41.32
C PRO A 114 -27.74 -18.85 -41.77
N THR A 115 -27.07 -18.15 -42.70
CA THR A 115 -25.77 -18.54 -43.25
C THR A 115 -24.59 -18.31 -42.28
N LYS A 116 -24.79 -17.56 -41.20
CA LYS A 116 -23.72 -17.18 -40.25
C LYS A 116 -24.00 -17.53 -38.79
N VAL A 117 -25.12 -18.18 -38.51
CA VAL A 117 -25.52 -18.63 -37.16
C VAL A 117 -24.45 -19.52 -36.51
N SER A 118 -23.86 -20.43 -37.27
CA SER A 118 -22.79 -21.30 -36.75
C SER A 118 -21.56 -20.50 -36.26
N MET A 119 -21.19 -19.43 -36.98
CA MET A 119 -20.12 -18.53 -36.60
C MET A 119 -20.48 -17.74 -35.31
N ALA A 120 -21.73 -17.27 -35.20
CA ALA A 120 -22.19 -16.57 -34.00
C ALA A 120 -22.13 -17.50 -32.78
N HIS A 121 -22.62 -18.73 -32.89
CA HIS A 121 -22.58 -19.76 -31.85
C HIS A 121 -21.14 -20.10 -31.40
N SER A 122 -20.21 -20.19 -32.36
CA SER A 122 -18.80 -20.41 -32.04
C SER A 122 -18.20 -19.28 -31.20
N LYS A 123 -18.59 -18.01 -31.47
CA LYS A 123 -18.10 -16.86 -30.69
C LYS A 123 -18.79 -16.76 -29.34
N GLU A 124 -20.05 -17.11 -29.23
CA GLU A 124 -20.79 -17.20 -27.97
C GLU A 124 -20.14 -18.22 -27.03
N LYS A 125 -19.87 -19.45 -27.53
CA LYS A 125 -19.11 -20.46 -26.76
C LYS A 125 -17.73 -19.99 -26.35
N ALA A 126 -17.04 -19.23 -27.21
CA ALA A 126 -15.74 -18.68 -26.85
C ALA A 126 -15.83 -17.69 -25.67
N ILE A 127 -16.90 -16.90 -25.57
CA ILE A 127 -17.15 -16.02 -24.42
C ILE A 127 -17.49 -16.83 -23.16
N GLU A 128 -18.30 -17.88 -23.28
CA GLU A 128 -18.69 -18.74 -22.16
C GLU A 128 -17.49 -19.48 -21.54
N HIS A 129 -16.61 -20.01 -22.39
CA HIS A 129 -15.40 -20.73 -21.94
C HIS A 129 -14.26 -19.82 -21.50
N MET A 130 -14.38 -18.50 -21.69
CA MET A 130 -13.37 -17.55 -21.26
C MET A 130 -13.40 -17.41 -19.73
N VAL A 131 -12.27 -17.67 -19.08
CA VAL A 131 -12.11 -17.38 -17.65
C VAL A 131 -12.23 -15.86 -17.45
N LYS A 132 -13.32 -15.42 -16.85
CA LYS A 132 -13.58 -14.00 -16.62
C LYS A 132 -12.70 -13.52 -15.49
N LEU A 133 -11.93 -12.47 -15.78
CA LEU A 133 -11.17 -11.76 -14.78
C LEU A 133 -12.14 -10.89 -13.96
N GLU A 134 -11.93 -10.87 -12.65
CA GLU A 134 -12.62 -9.94 -11.77
C GLU A 134 -11.95 -8.56 -11.84
N ALA A 135 -12.76 -7.52 -11.69
CA ALA A 135 -12.20 -6.17 -11.61
C ALA A 135 -11.35 -6.09 -10.34
N PRO A 136 -10.11 -5.62 -10.42
CA PRO A 136 -9.30 -5.46 -9.23
C PRO A 136 -9.96 -4.45 -8.28
N ASP A 137 -9.87 -4.72 -6.97
CA ASP A 137 -10.37 -3.82 -5.95
C ASP A 137 -9.73 -2.43 -6.09
N ARG A 138 -10.47 -1.39 -5.68
CA ARG A 138 -9.98 -0.03 -5.82
C ARG A 138 -8.69 0.18 -5.04
N PHE A 139 -7.62 0.45 -5.75
CA PHE A 139 -6.40 0.96 -5.14
C PHE A 139 -6.59 2.46 -4.87
N ASP A 140 -6.92 2.79 -3.63
CA ASP A 140 -7.13 4.20 -3.25
C ASP A 140 -5.78 4.88 -3.02
N THR A 141 -5.35 5.64 -4.02
CA THR A 141 -4.14 6.48 -3.96
C THR A 141 -4.46 7.92 -3.60
N ARG A 142 -5.72 8.23 -3.22
CA ARG A 142 -6.09 9.60 -2.90
C ARG A 142 -5.34 10.05 -1.67
N THR A 143 -4.43 11.01 -1.88
CA THR A 143 -3.78 11.75 -0.82
C THR A 143 -4.60 13.00 -0.53
N PHE A 144 -4.77 13.30 0.75
CA PHE A 144 -5.35 14.57 1.15
C PHE A 144 -4.33 15.67 0.88
N HIS A 145 -4.63 16.53 -0.09
CA HIS A 145 -3.86 17.73 -0.33
C HIS A 145 -4.57 18.92 0.32
N ALA A 146 -4.05 19.36 1.46
CA ALA A 146 -4.48 20.60 2.06
C ALA A 146 -3.68 21.75 1.46
N ASN A 147 -4.35 22.66 0.77
CA ASN A 147 -3.74 23.88 0.29
C ASN A 147 -4.09 25.00 1.28
N PHE A 148 -3.15 25.33 2.14
CA PHE A 148 -3.30 26.45 3.08
C PHE A 148 -2.90 27.74 2.37
N GLN A 149 -3.88 28.55 2.01
CA GLN A 149 -3.62 29.90 1.56
C GLN A 149 -3.50 30.80 2.80
N PRO A 150 -2.40 31.50 2.99
CA PRO A 150 -2.29 32.46 4.09
C PRO A 150 -3.28 33.61 3.87
N ASP A 151 -3.95 34.01 4.93
CA ASP A 151 -4.94 35.09 4.92
C ASP A 151 -4.30 36.47 4.59
N LYS A 152 -2.99 36.58 4.79
CA LYS A 152 -2.14 37.69 4.39
C LYS A 152 -0.81 37.17 3.85
N GLU A 153 -0.30 37.81 2.81
CA GLU A 153 1.07 37.56 2.37
C GLU A 153 2.03 37.92 3.49
N THR A 154 2.78 36.94 3.98
CA THR A 154 3.86 37.16 4.94
C THR A 154 5.07 37.68 4.19
N GLY A 155 5.74 38.71 4.76
CA GLY A 155 7.04 39.15 4.24
C GLY A 155 8.10 38.03 4.34
N ASN A 156 9.27 38.27 3.74
CA ASN A 156 10.38 37.33 3.74
C ASN A 156 10.87 36.97 5.16
N ASP A 157 10.70 37.90 6.12
CA ASP A 157 11.05 37.70 7.52
C ASP A 157 9.78 37.47 8.33
N VAL A 158 9.48 36.24 8.64
CA VAL A 158 8.30 35.84 9.41
C VAL A 158 8.50 36.00 10.92
N LEU A 159 9.73 35.86 11.38
CA LEU A 159 10.10 36.00 12.79
C LEU A 159 11.54 36.52 12.89
N LEU A 160 11.73 37.68 13.54
CA LEU A 160 13.03 38.19 13.91
C LEU A 160 13.17 38.11 15.44
N VAL A 161 14.11 37.31 15.92
CA VAL A 161 14.37 37.19 17.36
C VAL A 161 15.72 37.79 17.69
N THR A 162 15.72 38.81 18.56
CA THR A 162 16.94 39.42 19.06
C THR A 162 17.00 39.27 20.56
N ASN A 163 18.16 38.88 21.08
CA ASN A 163 18.42 38.69 22.53
C ASN A 163 17.46 37.67 23.18
N LEU A 164 17.22 36.50 22.53
CA LEU A 164 16.42 35.43 23.11
C LEU A 164 17.16 34.83 24.32
N ALA A 165 16.49 34.87 25.47
CA ALA A 165 16.92 34.14 26.66
C ALA A 165 15.89 33.02 26.96
N ILE A 166 16.35 31.79 27.14
CA ILE A 166 15.52 30.66 27.46
C ILE A 166 15.93 30.13 28.82
N GLY A 167 14.98 29.96 29.73
CA GLY A 167 15.18 29.43 31.08
C GLY A 167 13.88 29.38 31.85
N TYR A 168 13.88 28.66 32.99
CA TYR A 168 12.73 28.67 33.89
C TYR A 168 12.85 29.82 34.92
N ASP A 169 13.87 29.80 35.76
CA ASP A 169 14.12 30.80 36.78
C ASP A 169 15.38 31.66 36.49
N HIS A 170 16.30 31.12 35.66
CA HIS A 170 17.49 31.81 35.20
C HIS A 170 17.67 31.55 33.70
N PRO A 171 18.05 32.60 32.91
CA PRO A 171 18.33 32.39 31.49
C PRO A 171 19.53 31.47 31.31
N LEU A 172 19.36 30.48 30.46
CA LEU A 172 20.47 29.65 29.99
C LEU A 172 21.22 30.46 28.92
N SER A 173 22.45 30.83 29.26
CA SER A 173 23.36 31.57 28.38
C SER A 173 23.85 30.72 27.22
#